data_d3461b09813465b83a937dcee4937dae
#
_entry.id   d3461b09813465b83a937dcee4937dae
#
_cell.length_a   1.000
_cell.length_b   1.000
_cell.length_c   1.000
_cell.angle_alpha   90.00
_cell.angle_beta   90.00
_cell.angle_gamma   90.00
#
_symmetry.space_group_name_H-M   'P 1'
#
loop_
_entity.id
_entity.type
_entity.pdbx_description
1 polymer ?
#
loop_
_entity_poly.entity_id
_entity_poly.type
_entity_poly.pdbx_seq_one_letter_code
_entity_poly.pdbx_strand_id
1 'polypeptide(L)'
;MNRDNEKLKAYLDDYHLISVYLSKYYYEGKSSVFRLRDNKHGTLQELQIQSMYESRNGSYITYKLHVPMDLVIGYEYDILDAYGLSCPLIYGRIVRLPEFDMQFSCMDTPLGAQYSKEKTTFRLWAPPATKAVVEYTLGQQTHWVYMNRTVKGTFECDVEGDLDGARYTYIVKNSMDWQQATDPYAVSSTANSKESVVINPAKVRMDLKKDQLPPLDKYTDAVIYEMSI
;
A
#
# COMPACT_ATOMS: atom_id res chain seq x y z
N MET A 1 2.69 -6.74 -20.93
CA MET A 1 1.91 -5.48 -20.77
C MET A 1 0.65 -5.63 -21.59
N ASN A 2 -0.52 -5.59 -20.97
CA ASN A 2 -1.80 -5.85 -21.67
C ASN A 2 -2.16 -4.57 -22.44
N ARG A 3 -2.32 -4.67 -23.78
CA ARG A 3 -2.65 -3.51 -24.66
C ARG A 3 -3.97 -2.82 -24.31
N ASP A 4 -4.85 -3.48 -23.56
CA ASP A 4 -6.14 -2.92 -23.15
C ASP A 4 -5.98 -1.90 -22.01
N ASN A 5 -4.96 -2.04 -21.15
CA ASN A 5 -4.63 -1.05 -20.10
C ASN A 5 -4.20 0.33 -20.65
N GLU A 6 -3.83 0.41 -21.93
CA GLU A 6 -3.54 1.69 -22.58
C GLU A 6 -4.80 2.38 -23.09
N LYS A 7 -5.88 1.61 -23.36
CA LYS A 7 -7.14 2.14 -23.89
C LYS A 7 -8.06 2.72 -22.83
N LEU A 8 -8.10 2.11 -21.65
CA LEU A 8 -8.97 2.49 -20.54
C LEU A 8 -8.18 2.49 -19.22
N LYS A 9 -8.28 3.58 -18.47
CA LYS A 9 -7.70 3.70 -17.11
C LYS A 9 -8.72 4.35 -16.19
N ALA A 10 -8.81 3.88 -14.96
CA ALA A 10 -9.74 4.41 -13.97
C ALA A 10 -9.05 4.63 -12.62
N TYR A 11 -9.33 5.77 -12.00
CA TYR A 11 -8.76 6.17 -10.72
C TYR A 11 -9.86 6.64 -9.76
N LEU A 12 -9.85 6.12 -8.55
CA LEU A 12 -10.66 6.63 -7.45
C LEU A 12 -9.97 7.86 -6.86
N ASP A 13 -10.48 9.04 -7.18
CA ASP A 13 -9.89 10.31 -6.77
C ASP A 13 -10.48 10.85 -5.47
N ASP A 14 -11.73 10.46 -5.16
CA ASP A 14 -12.47 10.83 -3.96
C ASP A 14 -13.46 9.70 -3.63
N TYR A 15 -14.04 9.67 -2.44
CA TYR A 15 -15.01 8.65 -2.01
C TYR A 15 -16.23 8.55 -2.95
N HIS A 16 -16.57 9.65 -3.65
CA HIS A 16 -17.68 9.70 -4.60
C HIS A 16 -17.27 10.07 -6.03
N LEU A 17 -15.98 10.04 -6.35
CA LEU A 17 -15.48 10.48 -7.64
C LEU A 17 -14.47 9.51 -8.25
N ILE A 18 -14.82 9.00 -9.43
CA ILE A 18 -13.90 8.23 -10.29
C ILE A 18 -13.55 9.05 -11.52
N SER A 19 -12.26 9.11 -11.84
CA SER A 19 -11.76 9.65 -13.11
C SER A 19 -11.43 8.50 -14.05
N VAL A 20 -12.05 8.51 -15.23
CA VAL A 20 -11.80 7.54 -16.28
C VAL A 20 -11.14 8.23 -17.46
N TYR A 21 -10.08 7.61 -17.97
CA TYR A 21 -9.36 8.05 -19.17
C TYR A 21 -9.57 7.03 -20.26
N LEU A 22 -10.35 7.40 -21.29
CA LEU A 22 -10.67 6.56 -22.45
C LEU A 22 -9.88 7.06 -23.66
N SER A 23 -9.06 6.19 -24.26
CA SER A 23 -8.22 6.54 -25.41
C SER A 23 -9.04 6.91 -26.64
N LYS A 24 -8.66 7.98 -27.31
CA LYS A 24 -9.30 8.38 -28.58
C LYS A 24 -9.07 7.41 -29.73
N TYR A 25 -8.07 6.52 -29.62
CA TYR A 25 -7.86 5.42 -30.56
C TYR A 25 -8.86 4.27 -30.39
N TYR A 26 -9.69 4.33 -29.33
CA TYR A 26 -10.73 3.36 -29.05
C TYR A 26 -12.09 4.10 -29.06
N TYR A 27 -12.93 3.81 -30.05
CA TYR A 27 -14.24 4.46 -30.27
C TYR A 27 -14.20 5.99 -30.11
N GLU A 28 -13.16 6.65 -30.63
CA GLU A 28 -12.93 8.10 -30.50
C GLU A 28 -12.93 8.62 -29.04
N GLY A 29 -12.67 7.76 -28.07
CA GLY A 29 -12.76 8.07 -26.66
C GLY A 29 -14.20 8.25 -26.16
N LYS A 30 -15.20 7.70 -26.87
CA LYS A 30 -16.62 7.86 -26.50
C LYS A 30 -17.17 6.61 -25.84
N SER A 31 -17.85 6.79 -24.72
CA SER A 31 -18.66 5.77 -24.05
C SER A 31 -19.94 6.42 -23.52
N SER A 32 -21.08 5.80 -23.78
CA SER A 32 -22.38 6.29 -23.31
C SER A 32 -22.68 5.89 -21.87
N VAL A 33 -21.97 4.89 -21.35
CA VAL A 33 -22.18 4.34 -20.01
C VAL A 33 -20.87 3.81 -19.45
N PHE A 34 -20.73 3.94 -18.16
CA PHE A 34 -19.70 3.23 -17.38
C PHE A 34 -20.36 2.48 -16.23
N ARG A 35 -19.84 1.28 -15.93
CA ARG A 35 -20.31 0.44 -14.83
C ARG A 35 -19.16 0.08 -13.91
N LEU A 36 -19.43 0.12 -12.62
CA LEU A 36 -18.54 -0.37 -11.58
C LEU A 36 -18.89 -1.82 -11.29
N ARG A 37 -17.91 -2.71 -11.37
CA ARG A 37 -18.03 -4.11 -10.93
C ARG A 37 -17.32 -4.29 -9.60
N ASP A 38 -18.03 -4.74 -8.58
CA ASP A 38 -17.46 -5.23 -7.34
C ASP A 38 -17.05 -6.70 -7.54
N ASN A 39 -15.76 -6.96 -7.57
CA ASN A 39 -15.23 -8.31 -7.82
C ASN A 39 -15.44 -9.26 -6.63
N LYS A 40 -15.66 -8.73 -5.42
CA LYS A 40 -15.94 -9.54 -4.23
C LYS A 40 -17.38 -10.06 -4.20
N HIS A 41 -18.34 -9.23 -4.56
CA HIS A 41 -19.77 -9.57 -4.48
C HIS A 41 -20.39 -9.88 -5.84
N GLY A 42 -19.65 -9.69 -6.94
CA GLY A 42 -20.13 -9.90 -8.30
C GLY A 42 -21.21 -8.91 -8.75
N THR A 43 -21.40 -7.81 -8.03
CA THR A 43 -22.41 -6.80 -8.38
C THR A 43 -21.91 -5.85 -9.46
N LEU A 44 -22.85 -5.34 -10.28
CA LEU A 44 -22.59 -4.38 -11.34
C LEU A 44 -23.48 -3.16 -11.15
N GLN A 45 -22.86 -1.98 -10.98
CA GLN A 45 -23.54 -0.71 -10.75
C GLN A 45 -23.25 0.27 -11.89
N GLU A 46 -24.28 0.85 -12.50
CA GLU A 46 -24.11 1.93 -13.46
C GLU A 46 -23.74 3.23 -12.75
N LEU A 47 -22.74 3.95 -13.31
CA LEU A 47 -22.24 5.20 -12.77
C LEU A 47 -22.73 6.39 -13.59
N GLN A 48 -23.09 7.47 -12.92
CA GLN A 48 -23.50 8.71 -13.57
C GLN A 48 -22.27 9.48 -14.09
N ILE A 49 -22.29 9.84 -15.38
CA ILE A 49 -21.29 10.74 -15.97
C ILE A 49 -21.64 12.17 -15.53
N GLN A 50 -20.77 12.79 -14.74
CA GLN A 50 -20.91 14.19 -14.29
C GLN A 50 -20.35 15.18 -15.31
N SER A 51 -19.21 14.85 -15.89
CA SER A 51 -18.57 15.69 -16.92
C SER A 51 -17.61 14.87 -17.78
N MET A 52 -17.31 15.40 -18.95
CA MET A 52 -16.29 14.87 -19.83
C MET A 52 -15.52 16.01 -20.52
N TYR A 53 -14.22 15.81 -20.72
CA TYR A 53 -13.37 16.78 -21.41
C TYR A 53 -12.16 16.07 -22.04
N GLU A 54 -11.56 16.73 -23.03
CA GLU A 54 -10.34 16.23 -23.66
C GLU A 54 -9.13 16.44 -22.75
N SER A 55 -8.25 15.42 -22.64
CA SER A 55 -7.00 15.54 -21.91
C SER A 55 -6.07 16.55 -22.58
N ARG A 56 -5.17 17.20 -21.81
CA ARG A 56 -4.27 18.24 -22.30
C ARG A 56 -3.41 17.81 -23.49
N ASN A 57 -3.05 16.54 -23.58
CA ASN A 57 -2.24 15.98 -24.69
C ASN A 57 -3.09 15.48 -25.88
N GLY A 58 -4.42 15.63 -25.81
CA GLY A 58 -5.34 15.24 -26.88
C GLY A 58 -5.52 13.73 -27.09
N SER A 59 -4.87 12.88 -26.28
CA SER A 59 -4.85 11.42 -26.51
C SER A 59 -6.04 10.69 -25.86
N TYR A 60 -6.68 11.30 -24.85
CA TYR A 60 -7.76 10.69 -24.08
C TYR A 60 -8.93 11.66 -23.91
N ILE A 61 -10.13 11.09 -23.79
CA ILE A 61 -11.27 11.77 -23.18
C ILE A 61 -11.29 11.37 -21.72
N THR A 62 -11.34 12.35 -20.83
CA THR A 62 -11.46 12.19 -19.38
C THR A 62 -12.92 12.30 -18.98
N TYR A 63 -13.43 11.29 -18.31
CA TYR A 63 -14.76 11.28 -17.71
C TYR A 63 -14.65 11.42 -16.19
N LYS A 64 -15.55 12.20 -15.60
CA LYS A 64 -15.76 12.25 -14.16
C LYS A 64 -17.07 11.53 -13.85
N LEU A 65 -16.97 10.46 -13.08
CA LEU A 65 -18.09 9.60 -12.75
C LEU A 65 -18.43 9.74 -11.28
N HIS A 66 -19.72 9.88 -10.99
CA HIS A 66 -20.24 9.89 -9.62
C HIS A 66 -20.42 8.46 -9.12
N VAL A 67 -19.90 8.20 -7.92
CA VAL A 67 -20.08 6.94 -7.19
C VAL A 67 -21.18 7.16 -6.15
N PRO A 68 -22.36 6.51 -6.28
CA PRO A 68 -23.51 6.77 -5.39
C PRO A 68 -23.44 6.05 -4.04
N MET A 69 -22.40 5.24 -3.82
CA MET A 69 -22.23 4.42 -2.62
C MET A 69 -20.79 4.53 -2.09
N ASP A 70 -20.60 4.21 -0.82
CA ASP A 70 -19.28 4.13 -0.21
C ASP A 70 -18.54 2.88 -0.70
N LEU A 71 -17.41 3.07 -1.39
CA LEU A 71 -16.54 1.98 -1.78
C LEU A 71 -15.67 1.57 -0.60
N VAL A 72 -15.54 0.26 -0.40
CA VAL A 72 -14.66 -0.28 0.64
C VAL A 72 -13.22 -0.26 0.13
N ILE A 73 -12.39 0.58 0.73
CA ILE A 73 -10.97 0.66 0.40
C ILE A 73 -10.28 -0.68 0.72
N GLY A 74 -9.50 -1.18 -0.26
CA GLY A 74 -8.84 -2.49 -0.18
C GLY A 74 -9.64 -3.62 -0.80
N TYR A 75 -10.76 -3.32 -1.49
CA TYR A 75 -11.46 -4.28 -2.35
C TYR A 75 -11.06 -4.07 -3.81
N GLU A 76 -11.26 -5.12 -4.61
CA GLU A 76 -11.01 -5.07 -6.06
C GLU A 76 -12.29 -4.67 -6.79
N TYR A 77 -12.19 -3.58 -7.55
CA TYR A 77 -13.25 -3.07 -8.42
C TYR A 77 -12.73 -2.93 -9.84
N ASP A 78 -13.61 -3.11 -10.83
CA ASP A 78 -13.33 -2.81 -12.22
C ASP A 78 -14.31 -1.76 -12.75
N ILE A 79 -13.84 -0.95 -13.71
CA ILE A 79 -14.68 -0.08 -14.52
C ILE A 79 -14.85 -0.70 -15.89
N LEU A 80 -16.11 -0.81 -16.33
CA LEU A 80 -16.48 -1.30 -17.66
C LEU A 80 -17.09 -0.16 -18.45
N ASP A 81 -16.73 -0.07 -19.73
CA ASP A 81 -17.35 0.88 -20.67
C ASP A 81 -18.60 0.29 -21.38
N ALA A 82 -19.19 1.07 -22.29
CA ALA A 82 -20.36 0.65 -23.08
C ALA A 82 -20.10 -0.55 -24.00
N TYR A 83 -18.84 -0.80 -24.38
CA TYR A 83 -18.45 -1.80 -25.37
C TYR A 83 -17.84 -3.05 -24.74
N GLY A 84 -17.83 -3.12 -23.40
CA GLY A 84 -17.34 -4.27 -22.64
C GLY A 84 -15.84 -4.26 -22.35
N LEU A 85 -15.12 -3.17 -22.70
CA LEU A 85 -13.75 -3.01 -22.27
C LEU A 85 -13.74 -2.73 -20.76
N SER A 86 -12.87 -3.39 -20.02
CA SER A 86 -12.75 -3.22 -18.57
C SER A 86 -11.32 -2.92 -18.15
N CYS A 87 -11.18 -2.17 -17.05
CA CYS A 87 -9.92 -1.96 -16.38
C CYS A 87 -10.11 -1.97 -14.87
N PRO A 88 -9.09 -2.34 -14.09
CA PRO A 88 -9.12 -2.21 -12.64
C PRO A 88 -9.25 -0.75 -12.20
N LEU A 89 -10.01 -0.52 -11.11
CA LEU A 89 -10.05 0.76 -10.44
C LEU A 89 -8.82 0.91 -9.55
N ILE A 90 -8.00 1.90 -9.84
CA ILE A 90 -6.76 2.20 -9.09
C ILE A 90 -7.05 3.30 -8.08
N TYR A 91 -6.47 3.19 -6.88
CA TYR A 91 -6.55 4.25 -5.88
C TYR A 91 -5.71 5.46 -6.32
N GLY A 92 -6.38 6.56 -6.67
CA GLY A 92 -5.79 7.82 -7.15
C GLY A 92 -5.57 8.82 -6.01
N ARG A 93 -6.17 10.00 -6.15
CA ARG A 93 -6.03 11.08 -5.14
C ARG A 93 -6.62 10.75 -3.77
N ILE A 94 -7.55 9.81 -3.70
CA ILE A 94 -8.25 9.46 -2.45
C ILE A 94 -7.28 9.20 -1.28
N VAL A 95 -6.12 8.59 -1.54
CA VAL A 95 -5.10 8.30 -0.51
C VAL A 95 -4.41 9.55 0.06
N ARG A 96 -4.71 10.73 -0.47
CA ARG A 96 -4.17 12.02 -0.01
C ARG A 96 -5.21 12.90 0.64
N LEU A 97 -6.43 12.40 0.82
CA LEU A 97 -7.50 13.14 1.45
C LEU A 97 -7.41 13.03 2.97
N PRO A 98 -7.74 14.11 3.71
CA PRO A 98 -7.81 14.06 5.17
C PRO A 98 -8.73 12.97 5.72
N GLU A 99 -9.83 12.70 5.01
CA GLU A 99 -10.80 11.66 5.35
C GLU A 99 -10.17 10.26 5.30
N PHE A 100 -9.25 10.02 4.35
CA PHE A 100 -8.50 8.79 4.27
C PHE A 100 -7.58 8.62 5.50
N ASP A 101 -6.87 9.67 5.88
CA ASP A 101 -6.02 9.66 7.07
C ASP A 101 -6.84 9.43 8.34
N MET A 102 -7.99 10.09 8.49
CA MET A 102 -8.89 9.87 9.63
C MET A 102 -9.38 8.42 9.70
N GLN A 103 -9.71 7.81 8.56
CA GLN A 103 -10.23 6.44 8.49
C GLN A 103 -9.14 5.39 8.78
N PHE A 104 -7.92 5.61 8.28
CA PHE A 104 -6.87 4.59 8.25
C PHE A 104 -5.68 4.87 9.17
N SER A 105 -5.63 6.01 9.88
CA SER A 105 -4.57 6.28 10.85
C SER A 105 -4.52 5.20 11.94
N CYS A 106 -3.33 4.63 12.18
CA CYS A 106 -3.09 3.54 13.12
C CYS A 106 -1.88 3.81 14.03
N MET A 107 -1.73 5.06 14.52
CA MET A 107 -0.57 5.51 15.30
C MET A 107 -0.34 4.69 16.58
N ASP A 108 -1.37 4.08 17.15
CA ASP A 108 -1.30 3.29 18.38
C ASP A 108 -1.00 1.79 18.14
N THR A 109 -0.85 1.38 16.87
CA THR A 109 -0.61 -0.03 16.50
C THR A 109 0.89 -0.24 16.26
N PRO A 110 1.57 -1.13 16.99
CA PRO A 110 2.98 -1.45 16.70
C PRO A 110 3.08 -2.14 15.35
N LEU A 111 3.69 -1.47 14.36
CA LEU A 111 3.91 -1.97 13.01
C LEU A 111 5.29 -2.64 12.90
N GLY A 112 5.49 -3.41 11.82
CA GLY A 112 6.72 -4.17 11.59
C GLY A 112 6.71 -5.55 12.24
N ALA A 113 7.89 -6.15 12.38
CA ALA A 113 8.08 -7.45 13.00
C ALA A 113 8.19 -7.32 14.52
N GLN A 114 7.20 -7.83 15.24
CA GLN A 114 7.15 -7.87 16.69
C GLN A 114 7.66 -9.24 17.16
N TYR A 115 8.92 -9.31 17.56
CA TYR A 115 9.60 -10.55 17.89
C TYR A 115 9.35 -10.98 19.34
N SER A 116 9.08 -12.27 19.52
CA SER A 116 9.35 -13.03 20.75
C SER A 116 10.08 -14.32 20.39
N LYS A 117 10.60 -15.05 21.36
CA LYS A 117 11.29 -16.33 21.14
C LYS A 117 10.32 -17.42 20.66
N GLU A 118 9.06 -17.33 21.05
CA GLU A 118 8.00 -18.29 20.73
C GLU A 118 7.36 -18.00 19.37
N LYS A 119 7.25 -16.72 19.00
CA LYS A 119 6.63 -16.29 17.73
C LYS A 119 7.03 -14.89 17.32
N THR A 120 6.92 -14.59 16.04
CA THR A 120 7.00 -13.24 15.49
C THR A 120 5.66 -12.85 14.88
N THR A 121 5.10 -11.71 15.31
CA THR A 121 3.92 -11.10 14.70
C THR A 121 4.37 -10.05 13.68
N PHE A 122 4.03 -10.27 12.40
CA PHE A 122 4.27 -9.30 11.34
C PHE A 122 3.04 -8.43 11.15
N ARG A 123 3.20 -7.09 11.17
CA ARG A 123 2.15 -6.12 10.91
C ARG A 123 2.56 -5.12 9.85
N LEU A 124 1.75 -5.00 8.81
CA LEU A 124 1.93 -4.07 7.71
C LEU A 124 0.72 -3.13 7.62
N TRP A 125 0.95 -1.84 7.54
CA TRP A 125 -0.09 -0.86 7.22
C TRP A 125 -0.11 -0.62 5.71
N ALA A 126 -1.16 -1.07 5.05
CA ALA A 126 -1.33 -0.98 3.60
C ALA A 126 -2.82 -0.89 3.22
N PRO A 127 -3.53 0.20 3.57
CA PRO A 127 -4.97 0.33 3.35
C PRO A 127 -5.43 0.05 1.90
N PRO A 128 -4.70 0.51 0.85
CA PRO A 128 -5.11 0.25 -0.53
C PRO A 128 -4.86 -1.20 -0.99
N ALA A 129 -4.06 -1.97 -0.26
CA ALA A 129 -3.75 -3.34 -0.67
C ALA A 129 -4.97 -4.25 -0.51
N THR A 130 -5.17 -5.15 -1.47
CA THR A 130 -6.23 -6.17 -1.44
C THR A 130 -5.75 -7.46 -0.77
N LYS A 131 -4.46 -7.76 -0.90
CA LYS A 131 -3.80 -8.91 -0.28
C LYS A 131 -2.39 -8.54 0.15
N ALA A 132 -1.89 -9.21 1.18
CA ALA A 132 -0.51 -9.10 1.63
C ALA A 132 0.04 -10.48 2.00
N VAL A 133 1.33 -10.66 1.76
CA VAL A 133 2.11 -11.84 2.10
C VAL A 133 3.41 -11.37 2.73
N VAL A 134 3.86 -12.01 3.79
CA VAL A 134 5.25 -11.92 4.24
C VAL A 134 6.04 -13.08 3.64
N GLU A 135 7.13 -12.75 2.96
CA GLU A 135 8.16 -13.71 2.57
C GLU A 135 9.29 -13.59 3.58
N TYR A 136 9.66 -14.70 4.23
CA TYR A 136 10.80 -14.71 5.13
C TYR A 136 11.75 -15.89 4.88
N THR A 137 13.03 -15.66 5.13
CA THR A 137 14.08 -16.66 4.99
C THR A 137 14.80 -16.83 6.33
N LEU A 138 14.75 -18.04 6.87
CA LEU A 138 15.52 -18.44 8.06
C LEU A 138 16.55 -19.49 7.66
N GLY A 139 17.84 -19.20 7.86
CA GLY A 139 18.93 -20.02 7.33
C GLY A 139 18.91 -20.06 5.79
N GLN A 140 18.58 -21.20 5.21
CA GLN A 140 18.49 -21.41 3.75
C GLN A 140 17.06 -21.68 3.27
N GLN A 141 16.08 -21.63 4.15
CA GLN A 141 14.68 -21.92 3.82
C GLN A 141 13.88 -20.65 3.71
N THR A 142 13.15 -20.51 2.60
CA THR A 142 12.23 -19.38 2.36
C THR A 142 10.79 -19.85 2.49
N HIS A 143 10.01 -19.06 3.16
CA HIS A 143 8.60 -19.31 3.46
C HIS A 143 7.74 -18.11 3.05
N TRP A 144 6.47 -18.38 2.70
CA TRP A 144 5.47 -17.37 2.37
C TRP A 144 4.26 -17.56 3.26
N VAL A 145 3.85 -16.51 3.95
CA VAL A 145 2.67 -16.53 4.83
C VAL A 145 1.71 -15.44 4.43
N TYR A 146 0.48 -15.82 4.08
CA TYR A 146 -0.58 -14.86 3.82
C TYR A 146 -0.96 -14.13 5.09
N MET A 147 -1.10 -12.81 4.98
CA MET A 147 -1.50 -11.95 6.09
C MET A 147 -3.00 -11.69 6.05
N ASN A 148 -3.62 -11.64 7.21
CA ASN A 148 -5.03 -11.31 7.36
C ASN A 148 -5.20 -9.79 7.45
N ARG A 149 -6.16 -9.24 6.67
CA ARG A 149 -6.53 -7.85 6.80
C ARG A 149 -7.27 -7.62 8.11
N THR A 150 -6.83 -6.62 8.87
CA THR A 150 -7.40 -6.23 10.16
C THR A 150 -7.93 -4.79 10.12
N VAL A 151 -8.10 -4.16 11.26
CA VAL A 151 -8.65 -2.79 11.37
C VAL A 151 -7.73 -1.76 10.72
N LYS A 152 -8.30 -0.64 10.26
CA LYS A 152 -7.58 0.51 9.70
C LYS A 152 -6.63 0.17 8.53
N GLY A 153 -6.96 -0.88 7.78
CA GLY A 153 -6.17 -1.30 6.62
C GLY A 153 -4.82 -1.93 6.95
N THR A 154 -4.62 -2.38 8.18
CA THR A 154 -3.46 -3.18 8.56
C THR A 154 -3.63 -4.63 8.11
N PHE A 155 -2.50 -5.30 7.90
CA PHE A 155 -2.40 -6.73 7.66
C PHE A 155 -1.54 -7.36 8.73
N GLU A 156 -1.92 -8.56 9.21
CA GLU A 156 -1.23 -9.22 10.30
C GLU A 156 -1.13 -10.72 10.06
N CYS A 157 0.00 -11.32 10.46
CA CYS A 157 0.14 -12.76 10.64
C CYS A 157 1.13 -13.08 11.75
N ASP A 158 0.92 -14.22 12.40
CA ASP A 158 1.84 -14.80 13.36
C ASP A 158 2.64 -15.93 12.69
N VAL A 159 3.93 -15.98 12.99
CA VAL A 159 4.81 -17.10 12.60
C VAL A 159 5.42 -17.67 13.86
N GLU A 160 5.13 -18.93 14.15
CA GLU A 160 5.61 -19.63 15.32
C GLU A 160 7.12 -19.93 15.23
N GLY A 161 7.79 -19.94 16.38
CA GLY A 161 9.21 -20.25 16.52
C GLY A 161 10.10 -19.00 16.60
N ASP A 162 11.38 -19.28 16.84
CA ASP A 162 12.43 -18.25 17.00
C ASP A 162 12.91 -17.78 15.64
N LEU A 163 12.47 -16.61 15.21
CA LEU A 163 12.84 -15.97 13.94
C LEU A 163 13.99 -14.95 14.08
N ASP A 164 14.73 -14.94 15.18
CA ASP A 164 15.87 -14.01 15.32
C ASP A 164 16.88 -14.20 14.19
N GLY A 165 17.16 -13.14 13.46
CA GLY A 165 18.04 -13.15 12.28
C GLY A 165 17.36 -13.54 10.96
N ALA A 166 16.06 -13.86 10.96
CA ALA A 166 15.33 -14.10 9.73
C ALA A 166 15.25 -12.83 8.87
N ARG A 167 15.51 -12.96 7.58
CA ARG A 167 15.34 -11.88 6.59
C ARG A 167 13.92 -11.95 6.04
N TYR A 168 13.30 -10.80 5.80
CA TYR A 168 11.93 -10.78 5.29
C TYR A 168 11.64 -9.57 4.41
N THR A 169 10.60 -9.70 3.58
CA THR A 169 9.98 -8.64 2.79
C THR A 169 8.46 -8.80 2.80
N TYR A 170 7.75 -7.74 2.49
CA TYR A 170 6.32 -7.81 2.22
C TYR A 170 6.04 -7.83 0.73
N ILE A 171 5.08 -8.64 0.32
CA ILE A 171 4.56 -8.71 -1.04
C ILE A 171 3.09 -8.32 -0.96
N VAL A 172 2.72 -7.20 -1.56
CA VAL A 172 1.36 -6.65 -1.51
C VAL A 172 0.73 -6.63 -2.89
N LYS A 173 -0.56 -6.91 -2.97
CA LYS A 173 -1.35 -6.76 -4.18
C LYS A 173 -2.11 -5.44 -4.12
N ASN A 174 -1.76 -4.51 -5.01
CA ASN A 174 -2.45 -3.24 -5.19
C ASN A 174 -3.19 -3.27 -6.53
N SER A 175 -4.51 -3.41 -6.51
CA SER A 175 -5.41 -3.46 -7.68
C SER A 175 -4.97 -4.41 -8.80
N MET A 176 -3.83 -4.18 -9.44
CA MET A 176 -3.37 -4.93 -10.62
C MET A 176 -2.18 -5.84 -10.32
N ASP A 177 -1.17 -5.33 -9.63
CA ASP A 177 0.14 -5.94 -9.57
C ASP A 177 0.55 -6.31 -8.14
N TRP A 178 1.30 -7.40 -8.02
CA TRP A 178 2.04 -7.73 -6.82
C TRP A 178 3.35 -6.93 -6.78
N GLN A 179 3.59 -6.28 -5.66
CA GLN A 179 4.79 -5.48 -5.43
C GLN A 179 5.49 -5.97 -4.17
N GLN A 180 6.79 -6.20 -4.28
CA GLN A 180 7.65 -6.58 -3.15
C GLN A 180 8.38 -5.35 -2.64
N ALA A 181 8.44 -5.20 -1.32
CA ALA A 181 9.12 -4.11 -0.66
C ALA A 181 9.66 -4.55 0.71
N THR A 182 10.70 -3.85 1.16
CA THR A 182 11.16 -3.93 2.55
C THR A 182 10.15 -3.31 3.49
N ASP A 183 10.20 -3.70 4.74
CA ASP A 183 9.34 -3.15 5.77
C ASP A 183 9.79 -1.73 6.16
N PRO A 184 8.94 -0.70 6.00
CA PRO A 184 9.29 0.66 6.40
C PRO A 184 9.44 0.84 7.92
N TYR A 185 8.97 -0.12 8.71
CA TYR A 185 9.06 -0.12 10.17
C TYR A 185 10.13 -1.09 10.70
N ALA A 186 10.94 -1.66 9.82
CA ALA A 186 12.02 -2.56 10.23
C ALA A 186 13.06 -1.83 11.07
N VAL A 187 13.45 -2.43 12.20
CA VAL A 187 14.52 -1.92 13.05
C VAL A 187 15.92 -2.34 12.57
N SER A 188 15.99 -3.25 11.61
CA SER A 188 17.22 -3.71 10.97
C SER A 188 17.00 -4.18 9.55
N SER A 189 18.04 -4.09 8.73
CA SER A 189 18.04 -4.53 7.34
C SER A 189 19.36 -5.18 6.95
N THR A 190 19.33 -5.91 5.84
CA THR A 190 20.53 -6.43 5.19
C THR A 190 21.32 -5.30 4.51
N ALA A 191 22.53 -5.58 4.10
CA ALA A 191 23.36 -4.63 3.33
C ALA A 191 22.59 -4.12 2.10
N ASN A 192 22.65 -2.81 1.87
CA ASN A 192 21.91 -2.09 0.83
C ASN A 192 20.36 -2.17 0.97
N SER A 193 19.86 -2.41 2.18
CA SER A 193 18.43 -2.44 2.51
C SER A 193 17.57 -3.30 1.58
N LYS A 194 18.11 -4.43 1.11
CA LYS A 194 17.39 -5.34 0.20
C LYS A 194 16.28 -6.10 0.91
N GLU A 195 16.50 -6.46 2.17
CA GLU A 195 15.56 -7.20 3.00
C GLU A 195 15.57 -6.61 4.41
N SER A 196 14.46 -6.66 5.09
CA SER A 196 14.34 -6.37 6.51
C SER A 196 14.81 -7.56 7.34
N VAL A 197 15.22 -7.36 8.59
CA VAL A 197 15.71 -8.43 9.47
C VAL A 197 14.95 -8.41 10.79
N VAL A 198 14.44 -9.58 11.19
CA VAL A 198 13.87 -9.78 12.52
C VAL A 198 15.00 -9.82 13.54
N ILE A 199 14.91 -9.00 14.58
CA ILE A 199 15.94 -8.90 15.62
C ILE A 199 15.35 -9.16 17.00
N ASN A 200 16.07 -9.97 17.76
CA ASN A 200 15.84 -10.08 19.20
C ASN A 200 16.33 -8.81 19.91
N PRO A 201 15.42 -7.96 20.46
CA PRO A 201 15.81 -6.71 21.10
C PRO A 201 16.76 -6.89 22.29
N ALA A 202 16.70 -8.04 22.98
CA ALA A 202 17.55 -8.32 24.12
C ALA A 202 19.04 -8.48 23.74
N LYS A 203 19.33 -8.88 22.48
CA LYS A 203 20.71 -9.06 21.99
C LYS A 203 21.37 -7.73 21.60
N VAL A 204 20.58 -6.71 21.24
CA VAL A 204 21.08 -5.40 20.75
C VAL A 204 20.94 -4.30 21.79
N ARG A 205 20.31 -4.57 22.93
CA ARG A 205 20.12 -3.60 23.98
C ARG A 205 21.46 -3.23 24.64
N MET A 206 21.87 -1.99 24.47
CA MET A 206 23.03 -1.44 25.17
C MET A 206 22.62 -0.92 26.56
N ASP A 207 23.44 -1.18 27.57
CA ASP A 207 23.28 -0.57 28.91
C ASP A 207 23.93 0.81 28.92
N LEU A 208 23.16 1.84 28.56
CA LEU A 208 23.63 3.22 28.53
C LEU A 208 23.81 3.83 29.93
N LYS A 209 23.43 3.12 31.02
CA LYS A 209 23.60 3.64 32.40
C LYS A 209 25.06 3.85 32.79
N LYS A 210 26.00 3.29 32.07
CA LYS A 210 27.44 3.44 32.28
C LYS A 210 28.07 4.60 31.51
N ASP A 211 27.35 5.14 30.51
CA ASP A 211 27.84 6.26 29.72
C ASP A 211 27.57 7.56 30.48
N GLN A 212 28.57 8.05 31.20
CA GLN A 212 28.55 9.39 31.72
C GLN A 212 29.03 10.34 30.63
N LEU A 213 28.10 11.09 30.06
CA LEU A 213 28.46 12.20 29.18
C LEU A 213 29.17 13.28 30.02
N PRO A 214 30.29 13.84 29.57
CA PRO A 214 30.89 14.99 30.23
C PRO A 214 29.87 16.12 30.31
N PRO A 215 29.85 16.88 31.45
CA PRO A 215 28.96 18.02 31.57
C PRO A 215 29.22 19.03 30.44
N LEU A 216 28.17 19.52 29.82
CA LEU A 216 28.24 20.57 28.81
C LEU A 216 28.09 21.92 29.56
N ASP A 217 29.20 22.59 29.82
CA ASP A 217 29.18 23.84 30.57
C ASP A 217 28.62 25.02 29.76
N LYS A 218 28.83 25.01 28.45
CA LYS A 218 28.33 26.02 27.51
C LYS A 218 27.83 25.37 26.25
N TYR A 219 26.78 25.93 25.65
CA TYR A 219 26.29 25.48 24.31
C TYR A 219 27.36 25.57 23.22
N THR A 220 28.34 26.48 23.35
CA THR A 220 29.46 26.62 22.42
C THR A 220 30.46 25.46 22.48
N ASP A 221 30.38 24.60 23.49
CA ASP A 221 31.27 23.45 23.61
C ASP A 221 30.73 22.22 22.85
N ALA A 222 29.50 22.33 22.31
CA ALA A 222 28.90 21.30 21.50
C ALA A 222 29.38 21.37 20.04
N VAL A 223 29.82 20.23 19.49
CA VAL A 223 30.03 20.03 18.07
C VAL A 223 28.90 19.17 17.55
N ILE A 224 28.06 19.75 16.68
CA ILE A 224 26.89 19.07 16.12
C ILE A 224 27.28 18.56 14.73
N TYR A 225 27.14 17.25 14.54
CA TYR A 225 27.23 16.61 13.23
C TYR A 225 25.83 16.18 12.78
N GLU A 226 25.46 16.57 11.57
CA GLU A 226 24.28 16.07 10.87
C GLU A 226 24.76 15.39 9.59
N MET A 227 24.44 14.11 9.45
CA MET A 227 24.78 13.33 8.25
C MET A 227 23.53 12.62 7.74
N SER A 228 23.32 12.68 6.42
CA SER A 228 22.43 11.76 5.72
C SER A 228 23.27 10.58 5.24
N ILE A 229 22.92 9.39 5.64
CA ILE A 229 23.59 8.14 5.24
C ILE A 229 22.82 7.52 4.08
#